data_ad6492076156e426215e95aef8ab7bf6
#
_entry.id   ad6492076156e426215e95aef8ab7bf6
#
_cell.length_a   1.000
_cell.length_b   1.000
_cell.length_c   1.000
_cell.angle_alpha   90.00
_cell.angle_beta   90.00
_cell.angle_gamma   90.00
#
_symmetry.space_group_name_H-M   'P 1'
#
loop_
_entity.id
_entity.type
_entity.pdbx_description
1 polymer ?
#
loop_
_entity_poly.entity_id
_entity_poly.type
_entity_poly.pdbx_seq_one_letter_code
_entity_poly.pdbx_strand_id
1 'polypeptide(L)'
;YAGTTQFGLATTGVKGLETIVPVAGIASWYEYTNSQGISTRSNTAYSDSLAWMCSGRYLDPEDWATIEEKYGNYLNQIRNDQWESNGDYSDHWVSRDYTLDAENIQCPALIVHGLNDYNVRTKEFDLMYQAYEQAGIPAKILLHQDGHLTPTYPSGGLSFLIGEESYDAILNQWFSHYLYGLDNGVENMAAVTAQSNTNTMEWNTYDSWKAESAMTLTGASATEETASISSDYAAIGVDRSNWQDTFTASSTASSAMYTMDGTQDTTIKGSVAVNFSASTLNGEGEKALADRDGLMVSAMLVDIAPEGTTFPACNTSGAYVPKSTLAEGGAWQGGGLENLDLVKLNTTDVSYKIITRGWMDLCNPDAGYDSASAANGISLVEGQSYDYTLYLQPNLYEVPAGHTLALVIYAYEPGMASYDQNYTIQVDNASVAAQIPVSDAPTSTIRTYSDVASTDWFYDGVKYVSDREIMTGMDEGIFAPQSNTTRAQLVTMLYRLDGPPDLPEEGLDYPFSDVDASSWYGPAVYWARANGIVTGTSDTTFTPDRPVTRQEMAAILHRYAEFAGYDVSASADLSGYTDAGDIAGYAQTAMAWANGAGLVTGTSATTLSPTGSAVRGQVATILMRFLEHVAV
;
A
#
# COMPACT_ATOMS: atom_id res chain seq x y z
N TYR A 1 13.05 -8.18 17.72
CA TYR A 1 12.30 -8.77 18.86
C TYR A 1 11.48 -7.74 19.62
N ALA A 2 11.72 -6.45 19.42
CA ALA A 2 11.03 -5.41 20.17
C ALA A 2 9.50 -5.45 19.94
N GLY A 3 9.04 -5.65 18.69
CA GLY A 3 7.62 -5.78 18.39
C GLY A 3 6.98 -7.02 19.01
N THR A 4 7.65 -8.17 18.88
CA THR A 4 7.19 -9.48 19.42
C THR A 4 7.02 -9.45 20.94
N THR A 5 7.98 -8.87 21.67
CA THR A 5 7.89 -8.77 23.14
C THR A 5 6.76 -7.85 23.59
N GLN A 6 6.41 -6.84 22.81
CA GLN A 6 5.26 -5.97 23.09
C GLN A 6 3.93 -6.72 22.91
N PHE A 7 3.78 -7.52 21.86
CA PHE A 7 2.60 -8.37 21.68
C PHE A 7 2.45 -9.36 22.82
N GLY A 8 3.52 -10.12 23.12
CA GLY A 8 3.49 -11.04 24.26
C GLY A 8 3.20 -10.37 25.59
N LEU A 9 3.67 -9.13 25.80
CA LEU A 9 3.37 -8.38 27.04
C LEU A 9 1.90 -7.94 27.10
N ALA A 10 1.34 -7.45 25.98
CA ALA A 10 -0.06 -6.99 25.93
C ALA A 10 -1.04 -8.12 26.25
N THR A 11 -0.76 -9.35 25.77
CA THR A 11 -1.62 -10.51 25.99
C THR A 11 -1.50 -11.14 27.38
N THR A 12 -0.58 -10.66 28.23
CA THR A 12 -0.55 -11.07 29.65
C THR A 12 -1.55 -10.36 30.54
N GLY A 13 -2.19 -9.29 30.05
CA GLY A 13 -3.07 -8.43 30.86
C GLY A 13 -2.37 -7.72 32.01
N VAL A 14 -1.05 -7.50 31.90
CA VAL A 14 -0.26 -6.84 32.94
C VAL A 14 -0.78 -5.44 33.23
N LYS A 15 -0.95 -5.12 34.51
CA LYS A 15 -1.43 -3.81 34.95
C LYS A 15 -0.37 -2.72 34.76
N GLY A 16 -0.81 -1.55 34.29
CA GLY A 16 0.05 -0.38 34.08
C GLY A 16 0.73 -0.36 32.71
N LEU A 17 0.34 -1.24 31.81
CA LEU A 17 0.69 -1.13 30.39
C LEU A 17 -0.36 -0.26 29.70
N GLU A 18 -0.01 1.01 29.45
CA GLU A 18 -0.94 2.01 28.94
C GLU A 18 -1.08 1.95 27.41
N THR A 19 -0.03 1.54 26.69
CA THR A 19 -0.02 1.42 25.21
C THR A 19 1.21 0.66 24.73
N ILE A 20 1.15 0.18 23.48
CA ILE A 20 2.30 -0.42 22.76
C ILE A 20 2.41 0.13 21.34
N VAL A 21 3.64 0.10 20.78
CA VAL A 21 3.91 0.39 19.36
C VAL A 21 4.80 -0.73 18.81
N PRO A 22 4.23 -1.88 18.50
CA PRO A 22 4.97 -3.01 17.95
C PRO A 22 5.34 -2.76 16.48
N VAL A 23 6.62 -2.85 16.15
CA VAL A 23 7.13 -2.77 14.78
C VAL A 23 7.58 -4.16 14.36
N ALA A 24 7.04 -4.68 13.25
CA ALA A 24 7.36 -6.00 12.69
C ALA A 24 7.36 -7.10 13.77
N GLY A 25 6.29 -7.14 14.58
CA GLY A 25 6.13 -8.07 15.69
C GLY A 25 5.59 -9.44 15.24
N ILE A 26 6.07 -10.51 15.86
CA ILE A 26 5.53 -11.86 15.70
C ILE A 26 4.32 -11.99 16.63
N ALA A 27 3.16 -12.34 16.09
CA ALA A 27 1.93 -12.64 16.82
C ALA A 27 1.85 -14.14 17.14
N SER A 28 2.25 -14.99 16.18
CA SER A 28 2.31 -16.44 16.33
C SER A 28 3.67 -16.98 15.84
N TRP A 29 4.44 -17.59 16.73
CA TRP A 29 5.71 -18.20 16.34
C TRP A 29 5.53 -19.36 15.35
N TYR A 30 4.33 -19.93 15.28
CA TYR A 30 3.96 -20.88 14.25
C TYR A 30 4.01 -20.21 12.87
N GLU A 31 3.30 -19.13 12.67
CA GLU A 31 3.24 -18.42 11.39
C GLU A 31 4.60 -17.83 10.96
N TYR A 32 5.48 -17.55 11.93
CA TYR A 32 6.85 -17.11 11.64
C TYR A 32 7.69 -18.22 11.00
N THR A 33 7.48 -19.49 11.37
CA THR A 33 8.28 -20.63 10.90
C THR A 33 7.53 -21.54 9.94
N ASN A 34 6.22 -21.61 10.05
CA ASN A 34 5.35 -22.51 9.29
C ASN A 34 4.27 -21.72 8.53
N SER A 35 3.47 -22.42 7.75
CA SER A 35 2.26 -21.90 7.11
C SER A 35 1.36 -23.06 6.74
N GLN A 36 0.13 -23.08 7.20
CA GLN A 36 -0.88 -24.10 6.87
C GLN A 36 -0.32 -25.53 6.83
N GLY A 37 0.35 -25.97 7.89
CA GLY A 37 0.87 -27.32 8.06
C GLY A 37 2.28 -27.57 7.51
N ILE A 38 2.89 -26.61 6.78
CA ILE A 38 4.22 -26.80 6.21
C ILE A 38 5.27 -25.89 6.83
N SER A 39 6.45 -26.43 7.12
CA SER A 39 7.60 -25.61 7.51
C SER A 39 8.16 -24.86 6.31
N THR A 40 8.22 -23.54 6.41
CA THR A 40 8.70 -22.64 5.36
C THR A 40 10.13 -22.15 5.59
N ARG A 41 10.77 -22.65 6.66
CA ARG A 41 12.16 -22.31 6.99
C ARG A 41 12.94 -23.60 7.18
N SER A 42 13.52 -24.12 6.09
CA SER A 42 14.28 -25.35 6.11
C SER A 42 15.44 -25.31 7.12
N ASN A 43 15.50 -26.31 8.00
CA ASN A 43 16.63 -26.60 8.90
C ASN A 43 17.02 -25.54 9.94
N THR A 44 16.23 -24.48 10.13
CA THR A 44 16.53 -23.47 11.14
C THR A 44 15.48 -23.57 12.24
N ALA A 45 15.80 -24.25 13.31
CA ALA A 45 15.04 -24.16 14.54
C ALA A 45 15.20 -22.75 15.11
N TYR A 46 14.40 -21.80 14.61
CA TYR A 46 14.54 -20.38 14.94
C TYR A 46 14.36 -20.12 16.43
N SER A 47 13.42 -20.84 17.07
CA SER A 47 13.16 -20.70 18.50
C SER A 47 14.37 -21.10 19.34
N ASP A 48 15.10 -22.16 18.99
CA ASP A 48 16.30 -22.56 19.72
C ASP A 48 17.49 -21.65 19.43
N SER A 49 17.68 -21.24 18.18
CA SER A 49 18.72 -20.27 17.79
C SER A 49 18.55 -18.94 18.51
N LEU A 50 17.32 -18.44 18.61
CA LEU A 50 17.00 -17.21 19.30
C LEU A 50 17.21 -17.35 20.81
N ALA A 51 16.77 -18.45 21.41
CA ALA A 51 16.99 -18.73 22.81
C ALA A 51 18.49 -18.75 23.13
N TRP A 52 19.29 -19.36 22.26
CA TRP A 52 20.75 -19.41 22.40
C TRP A 52 21.38 -18.01 22.28
N MET A 53 21.03 -17.24 21.25
CA MET A 53 21.53 -15.88 21.07
C MET A 53 21.13 -14.94 22.21
N CYS A 54 19.89 -15.04 22.70
CA CYS A 54 19.38 -14.19 23.77
C CYS A 54 19.95 -14.56 25.14
N SER A 55 20.55 -15.74 25.32
CA SER A 55 21.17 -16.10 26.59
C SER A 55 22.33 -15.20 26.97
N GLY A 56 23.04 -14.63 25.96
CA GLY A 56 24.22 -13.77 26.16
C GLY A 56 25.43 -14.44 26.80
N ARG A 57 25.24 -15.58 27.46
CA ARG A 57 26.28 -16.26 28.25
C ARG A 57 27.28 -17.04 27.42
N TYR A 58 26.96 -17.34 26.15
CA TYR A 58 27.91 -17.95 25.24
C TYR A 58 29.12 -17.07 24.91
N LEU A 59 29.04 -15.77 25.25
CA LEU A 59 30.13 -14.81 25.06
C LEU A 59 31.22 -14.95 26.13
N ASP A 60 30.90 -15.57 27.28
CA ASP A 60 31.85 -15.88 28.34
C ASP A 60 31.97 -17.40 28.51
N PRO A 61 33.15 -17.99 28.18
CA PRO A 61 33.34 -19.43 28.27
C PRO A 61 33.20 -20.02 29.69
N GLU A 62 33.54 -19.26 30.73
CA GLU A 62 33.42 -19.73 32.11
C GLU A 62 31.94 -19.75 32.55
N ASP A 63 31.19 -18.70 32.22
CA ASP A 63 29.75 -18.63 32.47
C ASP A 63 28.98 -19.69 31.66
N TRP A 64 29.34 -19.89 30.39
CA TRP A 64 28.75 -20.91 29.55
C TRP A 64 28.95 -22.33 30.14
N ALA A 65 30.16 -22.67 30.53
CA ALA A 65 30.47 -23.99 31.11
C ALA A 65 29.60 -24.35 32.34
N THR A 66 29.11 -23.35 33.06
CA THR A 66 28.25 -23.59 34.26
C THR A 66 26.81 -23.98 33.91
N ILE A 67 26.32 -23.64 32.72
CA ILE A 67 24.93 -23.88 32.31
C ILE A 67 24.82 -24.77 31.07
N GLU A 68 25.92 -25.08 30.38
CA GLU A 68 25.96 -25.72 29.06
C GLU A 68 25.13 -27.01 29.02
N GLU A 69 25.30 -27.92 29.96
CA GLU A 69 24.55 -29.17 29.99
C GLU A 69 23.04 -28.94 30.13
N LYS A 70 22.62 -28.12 31.10
CA LYS A 70 21.20 -27.88 31.36
C LYS A 70 20.56 -27.10 30.24
N TYR A 71 21.23 -26.06 29.75
CA TYR A 71 20.74 -25.19 28.69
C TYR A 71 20.74 -25.92 27.35
N GLY A 72 21.77 -26.68 27.04
CA GLY A 72 21.83 -27.54 25.85
C GLY A 72 20.70 -28.56 25.80
N ASN A 73 20.37 -29.18 26.95
CA ASN A 73 19.22 -30.08 27.05
C ASN A 73 17.90 -29.34 26.78
N TYR A 74 17.73 -28.12 27.31
CA TYR A 74 16.56 -27.31 27.05
C TYR A 74 16.45 -26.88 25.57
N LEU A 75 17.54 -26.46 24.93
CA LEU A 75 17.56 -26.15 23.50
C LEU A 75 17.23 -27.38 22.63
N ASN A 76 17.76 -28.56 22.98
CA ASN A 76 17.43 -29.80 22.29
C ASN A 76 15.94 -30.17 22.45
N GLN A 77 15.37 -29.93 23.62
CA GLN A 77 13.93 -30.15 23.84
C GLN A 77 13.11 -29.22 22.94
N ILE A 78 13.39 -27.88 22.94
CA ILE A 78 12.71 -26.91 22.05
C ILE A 78 12.79 -27.37 20.59
N ARG A 79 13.97 -27.82 20.16
CA ARG A 79 14.18 -28.29 18.78
C ARG A 79 13.34 -29.51 18.46
N ASN A 80 13.32 -30.48 19.34
CA ASN A 80 12.53 -31.71 19.18
C ASN A 80 11.03 -31.38 19.13
N ASP A 81 10.55 -30.60 20.11
CA ASP A 81 9.15 -30.22 20.19
C ASP A 81 8.69 -29.42 18.95
N GLN A 82 9.56 -28.57 18.41
CA GLN A 82 9.29 -27.76 17.20
C GLN A 82 9.12 -28.65 15.96
N TRP A 83 9.85 -29.79 15.89
CA TRP A 83 9.87 -30.67 14.72
C TRP A 83 9.04 -31.93 14.91
N GLU A 84 8.43 -32.14 16.09
CA GLU A 84 7.67 -33.35 16.41
C GLU A 84 6.49 -33.57 15.47
N SER A 85 5.89 -32.49 14.99
CA SER A 85 4.68 -32.49 14.17
C SER A 85 4.90 -32.16 12.70
N ASN A 86 6.14 -32.15 12.22
CA ASN A 86 6.50 -31.95 10.79
C ASN A 86 5.94 -30.68 10.14
N GLY A 87 5.59 -29.67 10.89
CA GLY A 87 4.99 -28.43 10.40
C GLY A 87 3.55 -28.24 10.84
N ASP A 88 2.91 -29.27 11.41
CA ASP A 88 1.59 -29.13 12.00
C ASP A 88 1.60 -28.26 13.26
N TYR A 89 0.44 -27.68 13.56
CA TYR A 89 0.24 -26.90 14.77
C TYR A 89 0.09 -27.83 15.98
N SER A 90 1.02 -27.74 16.92
CA SER A 90 1.12 -28.62 18.11
C SER A 90 1.08 -27.84 19.42
N ASP A 91 1.05 -28.54 20.55
CA ASP A 91 1.12 -27.92 21.88
C ASP A 91 2.36 -27.02 22.08
N HIS A 92 3.44 -27.31 21.36
CA HIS A 92 4.62 -26.41 21.34
C HIS A 92 4.28 -25.02 20.86
N TRP A 93 3.42 -24.90 19.85
CA TRP A 93 3.03 -23.64 19.23
C TRP A 93 1.95 -22.90 20.04
N VAL A 94 1.02 -23.65 20.68
CA VAL A 94 -0.02 -23.05 21.53
C VAL A 94 0.56 -22.08 22.57
N SER A 95 1.64 -22.46 23.25
CA SER A 95 2.29 -21.62 24.26
C SER A 95 3.10 -20.45 23.67
N ARG A 96 3.13 -20.29 22.34
CA ARG A 96 3.88 -19.30 21.57
C ARG A 96 3.00 -18.57 20.56
N ASP A 97 1.71 -18.70 20.70
CA ASP A 97 0.69 -18.03 19.90
C ASP A 97 -0.04 -17.00 20.78
N TYR A 98 0.37 -15.75 20.66
CA TYR A 98 -0.17 -14.67 21.49
C TYR A 98 -1.63 -14.34 21.14
N THR A 99 -2.11 -14.73 19.96
CA THR A 99 -3.49 -14.46 19.54
C THR A 99 -4.51 -15.21 20.38
N LEU A 100 -4.13 -16.34 20.98
CA LEU A 100 -4.99 -17.14 21.84
C LEU A 100 -5.36 -16.44 23.17
N ASP A 101 -4.55 -15.48 23.59
CA ASP A 101 -4.73 -14.71 24.82
C ASP A 101 -5.31 -13.31 24.55
N ALA A 102 -6.00 -13.11 23.43
CA ALA A 102 -6.58 -11.84 23.00
C ALA A 102 -7.48 -11.18 24.07
N GLU A 103 -8.23 -11.97 24.82
CA GLU A 103 -9.12 -11.51 25.88
C GLU A 103 -8.41 -10.77 27.03
N ASN A 104 -7.11 -10.96 27.17
CA ASN A 104 -6.31 -10.28 28.18
C ASN A 104 -5.80 -8.89 27.73
N ILE A 105 -5.94 -8.53 26.46
CA ILE A 105 -5.48 -7.25 25.94
C ILE A 105 -6.29 -6.11 26.56
N GLN A 106 -5.60 -5.12 27.15
CA GLN A 106 -6.22 -3.98 27.85
C GLN A 106 -5.67 -2.62 27.40
N CYS A 107 -4.62 -2.58 26.59
CA CYS A 107 -3.98 -1.36 26.14
C CYS A 107 -4.12 -1.16 24.63
N PRO A 108 -4.34 0.07 24.14
CA PRO A 108 -4.35 0.37 22.71
C PRO A 108 -2.98 0.16 22.06
N ALA A 109 -2.99 -0.06 20.74
CA ALA A 109 -1.77 -0.30 19.97
C ALA A 109 -1.71 0.55 18.69
N LEU A 110 -0.49 0.99 18.33
CA LEU A 110 -0.14 1.42 16.99
C LEU A 110 0.74 0.33 16.36
N ILE A 111 0.15 -0.53 15.54
CA ILE A 111 0.85 -1.66 14.90
C ILE A 111 1.53 -1.16 13.62
N VAL A 112 2.84 -1.28 13.54
CA VAL A 112 3.64 -0.82 12.38
C VAL A 112 4.24 -2.02 11.67
N HIS A 113 4.04 -2.11 10.34
CA HIS A 113 4.53 -3.25 9.57
C HIS A 113 4.90 -2.88 8.13
N GLY A 114 5.88 -3.60 7.57
CA GLY A 114 6.26 -3.48 6.17
C GLY A 114 5.48 -4.45 5.27
N LEU A 115 4.86 -3.94 4.22
CA LEU A 115 4.06 -4.75 3.29
C LEU A 115 4.90 -5.70 2.42
N ASN A 116 6.21 -5.47 2.33
CA ASN A 116 7.16 -6.36 1.68
C ASN A 116 8.05 -7.12 2.70
N ASP A 117 7.60 -7.26 3.94
CA ASP A 117 8.32 -8.01 4.97
C ASP A 117 8.10 -9.52 4.81
N TYR A 118 9.12 -10.22 4.32
CA TYR A 118 9.16 -11.67 4.24
C TYR A 118 10.01 -12.32 5.35
N ASN A 119 10.50 -11.52 6.31
CA ASN A 119 11.12 -12.02 7.52
C ASN A 119 10.06 -12.25 8.60
N VAL A 120 9.41 -11.18 9.09
CA VAL A 120 8.18 -11.27 9.88
C VAL A 120 7.03 -10.98 8.92
N ARG A 121 6.33 -12.01 8.51
CA ARG A 121 5.34 -11.93 7.44
C ARG A 121 4.16 -11.05 7.81
N THR A 122 3.51 -10.51 6.82
CA THR A 122 2.37 -9.58 7.02
C THR A 122 1.17 -10.24 7.73
N LYS A 123 1.02 -11.55 7.66
CA LYS A 123 0.02 -12.29 8.44
C LYS A 123 0.14 -12.05 9.95
N GLU A 124 1.34 -11.78 10.43
CA GLU A 124 1.60 -11.56 11.86
C GLU A 124 0.92 -10.27 12.39
N PHE A 125 0.96 -9.18 11.63
CA PHE A 125 0.24 -7.98 12.04
C PHE A 125 -1.27 -8.16 11.92
N ASP A 126 -1.73 -8.87 10.89
CA ASP A 126 -3.15 -9.10 10.63
C ASP A 126 -3.79 -9.94 11.75
N LEU A 127 -3.15 -11.04 12.12
CA LEU A 127 -3.61 -11.88 13.23
C LEU A 127 -3.70 -11.09 14.55
N MET A 128 -2.68 -10.27 14.83
CA MET A 128 -2.70 -9.47 16.06
C MET A 128 -3.73 -8.36 16.00
N TYR A 129 -3.95 -7.74 14.84
CA TYR A 129 -5.02 -6.75 14.68
C TYR A 129 -6.40 -7.38 14.90
N GLN A 130 -6.64 -8.58 14.35
CA GLN A 130 -7.87 -9.34 14.64
C GLN A 130 -8.04 -9.67 16.13
N ALA A 131 -6.94 -9.99 16.82
CA ALA A 131 -6.96 -10.19 18.28
C ALA A 131 -7.39 -8.92 19.04
N TYR A 132 -6.92 -7.74 18.60
CA TYR A 132 -7.36 -6.45 19.13
C TYR A 132 -8.83 -6.17 18.86
N GLU A 133 -9.32 -6.46 17.64
CA GLU A 133 -10.75 -6.36 17.31
C GLU A 133 -11.60 -7.28 18.18
N GLN A 134 -11.16 -8.52 18.38
CA GLN A 134 -11.83 -9.49 19.26
C GLN A 134 -11.87 -9.00 20.72
N ALA A 135 -10.79 -8.41 21.21
CA ALA A 135 -10.72 -7.84 22.56
C ALA A 135 -11.57 -6.56 22.71
N GLY A 136 -11.97 -5.93 21.61
CA GLY A 136 -12.66 -4.63 21.60
C GLY A 136 -11.78 -3.47 22.07
N ILE A 137 -10.47 -3.60 21.95
CA ILE A 137 -9.49 -2.59 22.33
C ILE A 137 -8.99 -1.87 21.07
N PRO A 138 -8.91 -0.53 21.08
CA PRO A 138 -8.48 0.22 19.89
C PRO A 138 -7.08 -0.16 19.43
N ALA A 139 -6.95 -0.46 18.13
CA ALA A 139 -5.68 -0.56 17.44
C ALA A 139 -5.70 0.26 16.15
N LYS A 140 -4.56 0.83 15.80
CA LYS A 140 -4.31 1.50 14.53
C LYS A 140 -3.20 0.75 13.81
N ILE A 141 -3.28 0.70 12.48
CA ILE A 141 -2.27 0.04 11.63
C ILE A 141 -1.57 1.09 10.80
N LEU A 142 -0.24 1.06 10.79
CA LEU A 142 0.60 1.90 9.96
C LEU A 142 1.47 0.99 9.09
N LEU A 143 1.21 0.99 7.78
CA LEU A 143 1.82 0.09 6.82
C LEU A 143 2.73 0.85 5.85
N HIS A 144 3.98 0.43 5.69
CA HIS A 144 4.92 1.02 4.75
C HIS A 144 5.33 0.01 3.67
N GLN A 145 5.80 0.50 2.52
CA GLN A 145 6.17 -0.34 1.37
C GLN A 145 7.56 -0.98 1.48
N ASP A 146 8.30 -0.80 2.58
CA ASP A 146 9.58 -1.46 2.79
C ASP A 146 9.40 -2.89 3.35
N GLY A 147 10.52 -3.58 3.55
CA GLY A 147 10.60 -4.89 4.18
C GLY A 147 10.71 -4.82 5.70
N HIS A 148 11.56 -5.71 6.26
CA HIS A 148 11.77 -5.83 7.70
C HIS A 148 12.61 -4.68 8.25
N LEU A 149 11.95 -3.63 8.73
CA LEU A 149 12.59 -2.49 9.38
C LEU A 149 12.47 -2.56 10.90
N THR A 150 13.51 -2.11 11.57
CA THR A 150 13.51 -1.85 13.02
C THR A 150 13.56 -0.34 13.26
N PRO A 151 12.90 0.17 14.32
CA PRO A 151 12.88 1.60 14.62
C PRO A 151 14.21 2.12 15.19
N THR A 152 15.35 1.55 14.80
CA THR A 152 16.67 1.92 15.30
C THR A 152 17.44 2.77 14.31
N TYR A 153 17.70 4.01 14.69
CA TYR A 153 18.61 4.93 14.02
C TYR A 153 20.09 4.55 14.33
N PRO A 154 21.06 4.71 13.40
CA PRO A 154 20.96 5.31 12.05
C PRO A 154 20.83 4.31 10.89
N SER A 155 20.78 3.03 11.15
CA SER A 155 20.86 2.00 10.11
C SER A 155 19.60 1.16 9.96
N GLY A 156 18.45 1.76 9.84
CA GLY A 156 17.18 1.06 9.65
C GLY A 156 16.03 1.69 10.42
N GLY A 157 16.14 2.95 10.77
CA GLY A 157 15.06 3.71 11.38
C GLY A 157 13.92 3.93 10.40
N LEU A 158 12.70 3.89 10.90
CA LEU A 158 11.52 4.31 10.16
C LEU A 158 11.60 5.84 10.00
N SER A 159 12.15 6.29 8.88
CA SER A 159 12.40 7.71 8.59
C SER A 159 11.49 8.18 7.46
N PHE A 160 10.20 7.91 7.55
CA PHE A 160 9.25 8.40 6.57
C PHE A 160 8.43 9.56 7.11
N LEU A 161 7.91 10.35 6.19
CA LEU A 161 6.89 11.36 6.47
C LEU A 161 5.52 10.85 6.06
N ILE A 162 4.53 11.12 6.88
CA ILE A 162 3.11 11.00 6.55
C ILE A 162 2.57 12.43 6.46
N GLY A 163 2.48 12.96 5.26
CA GLY A 163 2.32 14.40 5.08
C GLY A 163 3.56 15.15 5.58
N GLU A 164 3.42 15.99 6.57
CA GLU A 164 4.52 16.73 7.20
C GLU A 164 5.05 16.11 8.48
N GLU A 165 4.37 15.10 9.00
CA GLU A 165 4.74 14.50 10.26
C GLU A 165 5.71 13.35 10.06
N SER A 166 6.86 13.42 10.72
CA SER A 166 7.78 12.29 10.78
C SER A 166 7.21 11.17 11.65
N TYR A 167 7.67 9.95 11.42
CA TYR A 167 7.31 8.82 12.28
C TYR A 167 7.59 9.11 13.76
N ASP A 168 8.70 9.79 14.08
CA ASP A 168 9.04 10.18 15.45
C ASP A 168 8.04 11.20 16.03
N ALA A 169 7.51 12.10 15.20
CA ALA A 169 6.47 13.04 15.64
C ALA A 169 5.16 12.29 15.97
N ILE A 170 4.77 11.33 15.13
CA ILE A 170 3.60 10.47 15.38
C ILE A 170 3.78 9.66 16.65
N LEU A 171 4.97 9.08 16.87
CA LEU A 171 5.29 8.37 18.11
C LEU A 171 5.19 9.29 19.33
N ASN A 172 5.71 10.51 19.22
CA ASN A 172 5.62 11.49 20.29
C ASN A 172 4.17 11.85 20.61
N GLN A 173 3.33 12.07 19.61
CA GLN A 173 1.89 12.31 19.79
C GLN A 173 1.21 11.11 20.44
N TRP A 174 1.48 9.88 19.93
CA TRP A 174 0.92 8.64 20.45
C TRP A 174 1.24 8.47 21.95
N PHE A 175 2.52 8.50 22.31
CA PHE A 175 2.94 8.34 23.71
C PHE A 175 2.51 9.51 24.61
N SER A 176 2.49 10.74 24.09
CA SER A 176 2.02 11.91 24.85
C SER A 176 0.53 11.79 25.20
N HIS A 177 -0.27 11.26 24.29
CA HIS A 177 -1.69 11.00 24.55
C HIS A 177 -1.86 9.91 25.61
N TYR A 178 -1.34 8.71 25.38
CA TYR A 178 -1.61 7.55 26.23
C TYR A 178 -0.85 7.57 27.57
N LEU A 179 0.35 8.15 27.64
CA LEU A 179 1.14 8.17 28.87
C LEU A 179 0.93 9.43 29.72
N TYR A 180 0.60 10.55 29.08
CA TYR A 180 0.44 11.83 29.79
C TYR A 180 -0.97 12.40 29.70
N GLY A 181 -1.88 11.76 28.98
CA GLY A 181 -3.27 12.18 28.81
C GLY A 181 -3.43 13.50 28.04
N LEU A 182 -2.50 13.82 27.15
CA LEU A 182 -2.61 15.02 26.32
C LEU A 182 -3.68 14.80 25.24
N ASP A 183 -4.59 15.76 25.13
CA ASP A 183 -5.56 15.81 24.03
C ASP A 183 -4.86 16.42 22.80
N ASN A 184 -4.39 15.57 21.91
CA ASN A 184 -3.66 15.95 20.70
C ASN A 184 -4.26 15.34 19.42
N GLY A 185 -5.41 14.67 19.54
CA GLY A 185 -6.16 14.13 18.39
C GLY A 185 -5.62 12.82 17.80
N VAL A 186 -4.56 12.22 18.36
CA VAL A 186 -3.97 10.99 17.81
C VAL A 186 -4.94 9.81 17.83
N GLU A 187 -5.90 9.79 18.75
CA GLU A 187 -6.98 8.79 18.80
C GLU A 187 -7.88 8.83 17.55
N ASN A 188 -7.91 9.97 16.87
CA ASN A 188 -8.69 10.18 15.64
C ASN A 188 -7.95 9.75 14.36
N MET A 189 -6.71 9.23 14.47
CA MET A 189 -6.05 8.61 13.33
C MET A 189 -6.96 7.57 12.68
N ALA A 190 -6.88 7.44 11.36
CA ALA A 190 -7.59 6.38 10.63
C ALA A 190 -7.26 4.99 11.19
N ALA A 191 -8.14 4.02 11.00
CA ALA A 191 -7.87 2.64 11.43
C ALA A 191 -6.63 2.08 10.71
N VAL A 192 -6.48 2.41 9.44
CA VAL A 192 -5.34 2.02 8.62
C VAL A 192 -4.76 3.26 7.93
N THR A 193 -3.45 3.43 8.03
CA THR A 193 -2.68 4.40 7.26
C THR A 193 -1.60 3.64 6.52
N ALA A 194 -1.62 3.64 5.19
CA ALA A 194 -0.75 2.82 4.37
C ALA A 194 -0.06 3.64 3.27
N GLN A 195 1.25 3.46 3.12
CA GLN A 195 2.02 4.06 2.05
C GLN A 195 1.59 3.44 0.71
N SER A 196 1.31 4.29 -0.29
CA SER A 196 0.98 3.84 -1.65
C SER A 196 2.18 3.13 -2.31
N ASN A 197 1.92 2.07 -3.06
CA ASN A 197 2.94 1.40 -3.86
C ASN A 197 3.12 2.06 -5.24
N THR A 198 2.17 2.86 -5.69
CA THR A 198 2.23 3.59 -6.96
C THR A 198 2.86 4.97 -6.81
N ASN A 199 2.75 5.57 -5.61
CA ASN A 199 3.41 6.82 -5.27
C ASN A 199 3.85 6.80 -3.80
N THR A 200 5.11 6.51 -3.53
CA THR A 200 5.63 6.33 -2.16
C THR A 200 5.67 7.61 -1.31
N MET A 201 5.32 8.75 -1.90
CA MET A 201 5.14 10.04 -1.22
C MET A 201 3.68 10.26 -0.76
N GLU A 202 2.79 9.31 -1.07
CA GLU A 202 1.39 9.33 -0.69
C GLU A 202 1.09 8.24 0.34
N TRP A 203 0.20 8.57 1.27
CA TRP A 203 -0.31 7.65 2.28
C TRP A 203 -1.82 7.63 2.21
N ASN A 204 -2.37 6.47 1.98
CA ASN A 204 -3.80 6.24 1.90
C ASN A 204 -4.37 5.86 3.26
N THR A 205 -5.51 6.40 3.63
CA THR A 205 -6.18 6.09 4.87
C THR A 205 -7.47 5.32 4.61
N TYR A 206 -7.79 4.39 5.52
CA TYR A 206 -9.01 3.59 5.46
C TYR A 206 -9.62 3.48 6.86
N ASP A 207 -10.95 3.48 6.92
CA ASP A 207 -11.70 3.38 8.18
C ASP A 207 -11.70 1.95 8.75
N SER A 208 -11.31 0.96 7.96
CA SER A 208 -11.26 -0.44 8.34
C SER A 208 -10.15 -1.19 7.58
N TRP A 209 -9.53 -2.16 8.22
CA TRP A 209 -8.66 -3.13 7.55
C TRP A 209 -9.45 -4.15 6.72
N LYS A 210 -10.69 -4.41 7.08
CA LYS A 210 -11.55 -5.34 6.34
C LYS A 210 -11.87 -4.78 4.95
N ALA A 211 -11.72 -5.61 3.93
CA ALA A 211 -12.15 -5.27 2.56
C ALA A 211 -13.67 -5.19 2.46
N GLU A 212 -14.17 -4.31 1.62
CA GLU A 212 -15.60 -4.07 1.39
C GLU A 212 -16.22 -5.08 0.43
N SER A 213 -15.41 -5.61 -0.49
CA SER A 213 -15.84 -6.58 -1.51
C SER A 213 -14.72 -7.55 -1.89
N ALA A 214 -14.97 -8.42 -2.84
CA ALA A 214 -13.98 -9.32 -3.40
C ALA A 214 -14.22 -9.53 -4.89
N MET A 215 -13.13 -9.65 -5.64
CA MET A 215 -13.14 -10.11 -7.04
C MET A 215 -12.64 -11.56 -7.11
N THR A 216 -13.05 -12.30 -8.14
CA THR A 216 -12.66 -13.70 -8.29
C THR A 216 -11.86 -13.89 -9.57
N LEU A 217 -10.63 -14.38 -9.45
CA LEU A 217 -9.83 -14.87 -10.57
C LEU A 217 -10.00 -16.39 -10.67
N THR A 218 -10.38 -16.90 -11.83
CA THR A 218 -10.71 -18.33 -12.00
C THR A 218 -9.85 -19.00 -13.04
N GLY A 219 -9.67 -20.33 -12.91
CA GLY A 219 -9.02 -21.16 -13.89
C GLY A 219 -9.94 -21.63 -15.05
N ALA A 220 -11.19 -21.17 -15.11
CA ALA A 220 -12.18 -21.63 -16.08
C ALA A 220 -11.83 -21.32 -17.56
N SER A 221 -10.90 -20.41 -17.81
CA SER A 221 -10.39 -20.10 -19.17
C SER A 221 -9.25 -21.00 -19.63
N ALA A 222 -8.73 -21.89 -18.78
CA ALA A 222 -7.67 -22.82 -19.15
C ALA A 222 -8.15 -23.80 -20.24
N THR A 223 -7.27 -24.09 -21.19
CA THR A 223 -7.60 -25.00 -22.31
C THR A 223 -7.57 -26.48 -21.95
N GLU A 224 -6.78 -26.82 -20.94
CA GLU A 224 -6.65 -28.18 -20.41
C GLU A 224 -7.56 -28.35 -19.19
N GLU A 225 -8.09 -29.55 -18.97
CA GLU A 225 -8.89 -29.86 -17.78
C GLU A 225 -8.05 -29.83 -16.50
N THR A 226 -6.79 -30.25 -16.61
CA THR A 226 -5.87 -30.41 -15.47
C THR A 226 -4.52 -29.77 -15.76
N ALA A 227 -4.01 -28.99 -14.81
CA ALA A 227 -2.64 -28.52 -14.80
C ALA A 227 -1.75 -29.51 -14.03
N SER A 228 -0.65 -29.94 -14.65
CA SER A 228 0.34 -30.84 -14.04
C SER A 228 1.55 -30.02 -13.60
N ILE A 229 1.83 -30.00 -12.30
CA ILE A 229 2.87 -29.19 -11.66
C ILE A 229 3.90 -30.12 -11.00
N SER A 230 5.07 -30.24 -11.63
CA SER A 230 6.18 -31.05 -11.11
C SER A 230 7.04 -30.28 -10.11
N SER A 231 7.44 -30.91 -9.03
CA SER A 231 8.44 -30.38 -8.09
C SER A 231 9.89 -30.56 -8.61
N ASP A 232 10.11 -31.26 -9.72
CA ASP A 232 11.43 -31.41 -10.34
C ASP A 232 11.80 -30.16 -11.16
N TYR A 233 12.22 -29.12 -10.47
CA TYR A 233 12.64 -27.86 -11.10
C TYR A 233 13.91 -28.00 -11.93
N ALA A 234 14.79 -28.94 -11.59
CA ALA A 234 16.01 -29.17 -12.35
C ALA A 234 15.71 -29.65 -13.79
N ALA A 235 14.61 -30.39 -13.99
CA ALA A 235 14.19 -30.85 -15.31
C ALA A 235 13.85 -29.70 -16.28
N ILE A 236 13.50 -28.53 -15.76
CA ILE A 236 13.19 -27.32 -16.57
C ILE A 236 14.20 -26.19 -16.38
N GLY A 237 15.33 -26.47 -15.70
CA GLY A 237 16.40 -25.49 -15.48
C GLY A 237 16.03 -24.33 -14.54
N VAL A 238 15.06 -24.54 -13.65
CA VAL A 238 14.66 -23.57 -12.64
C VAL A 238 15.47 -23.77 -11.35
N ASP A 239 16.00 -22.68 -10.82
CA ASP A 239 16.72 -22.63 -9.56
C ASP A 239 16.35 -21.39 -8.74
N ARG A 240 17.07 -21.17 -7.64
CA ARG A 240 16.83 -20.02 -6.74
C ARG A 240 17.01 -18.66 -7.40
N SER A 241 17.76 -18.57 -8.49
CA SER A 241 18.10 -17.29 -9.15
C SER A 241 17.09 -16.87 -10.23
N ASN A 242 16.34 -17.80 -10.81
CA ASN A 242 15.51 -17.54 -11.98
C ASN A 242 14.03 -17.97 -11.86
N TRP A 243 13.62 -18.58 -10.74
CA TRP A 243 12.27 -19.14 -10.59
C TRP A 243 11.16 -18.08 -10.72
N GLN A 244 11.40 -16.88 -10.20
CA GLN A 244 10.41 -15.80 -10.28
C GLN A 244 10.14 -15.41 -11.73
N ASP A 245 11.19 -15.07 -12.48
CA ASP A 245 11.08 -14.69 -13.88
C ASP A 245 10.46 -15.81 -14.74
N THR A 246 10.81 -17.07 -14.43
CA THR A 246 10.29 -18.21 -15.17
C THR A 246 8.79 -18.43 -14.92
N PHE A 247 8.36 -18.38 -13.66
CA PHE A 247 6.97 -18.68 -13.29
C PHE A 247 6.01 -17.51 -13.52
N THR A 248 6.53 -16.30 -13.61
CA THR A 248 5.71 -15.11 -13.96
C THR A 248 5.60 -14.86 -15.46
N ALA A 249 6.39 -15.53 -16.28
CA ALA A 249 6.33 -15.39 -17.74
C ALA A 249 5.17 -16.17 -18.36
N SER A 250 4.93 -17.40 -17.90
CA SER A 250 3.85 -18.28 -18.39
C SER A 250 3.75 -19.56 -17.56
N SER A 251 2.70 -20.38 -17.78
CA SER A 251 2.65 -21.74 -17.25
C SER A 251 3.82 -22.56 -17.77
N THR A 252 4.36 -23.43 -16.90
CA THR A 252 5.47 -24.33 -17.17
C THR A 252 5.12 -25.76 -16.75
N ALA A 253 6.03 -26.72 -16.91
CA ALA A 253 5.85 -28.07 -16.34
C ALA A 253 5.87 -28.09 -14.79
N SER A 254 6.20 -26.96 -14.14
CA SER A 254 6.31 -26.84 -12.69
C SER A 254 5.49 -25.68 -12.11
N SER A 255 4.66 -25.04 -12.92
CA SER A 255 3.75 -23.97 -12.51
C SER A 255 2.54 -23.85 -13.41
N ALA A 256 1.39 -23.50 -12.83
CA ALA A 256 0.17 -23.16 -13.56
C ALA A 256 -0.14 -21.67 -13.32
N MET A 257 -0.35 -20.92 -14.40
CA MET A 257 -0.69 -19.49 -14.37
C MET A 257 -2.11 -19.28 -14.89
N TYR A 258 -2.88 -18.48 -14.15
CA TYR A 258 -4.24 -18.05 -14.48
C TYR A 258 -4.27 -16.54 -14.46
N THR A 259 -4.82 -15.90 -15.49
CA THR A 259 -4.77 -14.45 -15.65
C THR A 259 -6.15 -13.79 -15.68
N MET A 260 -6.18 -12.55 -15.28
CA MET A 260 -7.27 -11.61 -15.44
C MET A 260 -6.69 -10.33 -16.04
N ASP A 261 -6.96 -10.12 -17.33
CA ASP A 261 -6.40 -9.01 -18.11
C ASP A 261 -7.24 -7.73 -17.97
N GLY A 262 -6.58 -6.58 -18.13
CA GLY A 262 -7.24 -5.28 -18.26
C GLY A 262 -7.96 -4.85 -16.99
N THR A 263 -7.31 -4.99 -15.84
CA THR A 263 -7.85 -4.50 -14.56
C THR A 263 -8.24 -3.02 -14.65
N GLN A 264 -9.27 -2.64 -13.91
CA GLN A 264 -9.47 -1.24 -13.53
C GLN A 264 -8.53 -0.93 -12.36
N ASP A 265 -8.34 0.36 -12.03
CA ASP A 265 -7.67 0.73 -10.78
C ASP A 265 -8.32 -0.03 -9.63
N THR A 266 -7.52 -0.86 -8.96
CA THR A 266 -8.03 -1.81 -7.96
C THR A 266 -7.11 -1.84 -6.76
N THR A 267 -7.67 -1.66 -5.57
CA THR A 267 -6.92 -1.79 -4.31
C THR A 267 -7.20 -3.14 -3.67
N ILE A 268 -6.20 -4.00 -3.62
CA ILE A 268 -6.23 -5.26 -2.88
C ILE A 268 -5.95 -4.95 -1.40
N LYS A 269 -6.81 -5.43 -0.48
CA LYS A 269 -6.69 -5.17 0.96
C LYS A 269 -7.05 -6.41 1.76
N GLY A 270 -6.07 -7.14 2.26
CA GLY A 270 -6.25 -8.37 3.04
C GLY A 270 -5.57 -9.59 2.43
N SER A 271 -5.97 -10.78 2.87
CA SER A 271 -5.45 -12.07 2.43
C SER A 271 -6.27 -12.63 1.27
N VAL A 272 -5.60 -13.08 0.22
CA VAL A 272 -6.22 -13.78 -0.91
C VAL A 272 -6.42 -15.25 -0.56
N ALA A 273 -7.63 -15.78 -0.73
CA ALA A 273 -7.95 -17.18 -0.54
C ALA A 273 -8.00 -17.91 -1.90
N VAL A 274 -7.07 -18.82 -2.13
CA VAL A 274 -6.96 -19.60 -3.37
C VAL A 274 -7.57 -20.97 -3.15
N ASN A 275 -8.77 -21.19 -3.69
CA ASN A 275 -9.49 -22.46 -3.66
C ASN A 275 -9.12 -23.28 -4.89
N PHE A 276 -8.83 -24.55 -4.72
CA PHE A 276 -8.58 -25.50 -5.80
C PHE A 276 -8.74 -26.96 -5.33
N SER A 277 -9.08 -27.84 -6.27
CA SER A 277 -9.04 -29.29 -6.04
C SER A 277 -7.81 -29.86 -6.74
N ALA A 278 -7.08 -30.74 -6.05
CA ALA A 278 -5.89 -31.34 -6.63
C ALA A 278 -5.65 -32.75 -6.12
N SER A 279 -5.02 -33.58 -6.95
CA SER A 279 -4.45 -34.86 -6.55
C SER A 279 -2.93 -34.82 -6.66
N THR A 280 -2.26 -35.68 -5.89
CA THR A 280 -0.80 -35.76 -5.89
C THR A 280 -0.34 -37.11 -6.43
N LEU A 281 0.66 -37.09 -7.30
CA LEU A 281 1.33 -38.26 -7.82
C LEU A 281 2.75 -38.35 -7.25
N ASN A 282 3.19 -39.55 -6.94
CA ASN A 282 4.53 -39.79 -6.41
C ASN A 282 5.59 -39.69 -7.52
N GLY A 283 6.77 -39.19 -7.18
CA GLY A 283 7.93 -39.25 -8.08
C GLY A 283 8.50 -40.70 -8.14
N GLU A 284 9.14 -41.00 -9.28
CA GLU A 284 9.76 -42.33 -9.46
C GLU A 284 10.90 -42.57 -8.44
N GLY A 285 10.84 -43.67 -7.73
CA GLY A 285 11.84 -44.05 -6.72
C GLY A 285 11.70 -43.39 -5.36
N GLU A 286 10.70 -42.54 -5.17
CA GLU A 286 10.41 -41.88 -3.92
C GLU A 286 9.64 -42.77 -2.93
N LYS A 287 9.64 -42.39 -1.63
CA LYS A 287 8.77 -43.03 -0.62
C LYS A 287 7.31 -42.85 -1.03
N ALA A 288 6.45 -43.79 -0.62
CA ALA A 288 5.02 -43.65 -0.82
C ALA A 288 4.50 -42.33 -0.20
N LEU A 289 3.51 -41.70 -0.83
CA LEU A 289 2.95 -40.40 -0.35
C LEU A 289 2.50 -40.50 1.12
N ALA A 290 1.94 -41.65 1.50
CA ALA A 290 1.49 -41.92 2.88
C ALA A 290 2.62 -41.92 3.93
N ASP A 291 3.87 -42.07 3.49
CA ASP A 291 5.06 -42.14 4.35
C ASP A 291 5.88 -40.83 4.31
N ARG A 292 5.33 -39.77 3.72
CA ARG A 292 5.99 -38.46 3.57
C ARG A 292 5.53 -37.47 4.64
N ASP A 293 6.47 -36.70 5.10
CA ASP A 293 6.30 -35.68 6.11
C ASP A 293 6.19 -34.29 5.42
N GLY A 294 4.99 -33.98 4.93
CA GLY A 294 4.67 -32.71 4.30
C GLY A 294 5.06 -32.61 2.81
N LEU A 295 4.15 -32.12 2.01
CA LEU A 295 4.33 -31.83 0.58
C LEU A 295 3.84 -30.42 0.28
N MET A 296 4.76 -29.51 -0.02
CA MET A 296 4.41 -28.09 -0.22
C MET A 296 3.64 -27.87 -1.52
N VAL A 297 2.60 -27.09 -1.46
CA VAL A 297 2.05 -26.33 -2.58
C VAL A 297 2.15 -24.84 -2.27
N SER A 298 2.47 -24.07 -3.27
CA SER A 298 2.66 -22.61 -3.15
C SER A 298 1.80 -21.88 -4.17
N ALA A 299 1.42 -20.67 -3.83
CA ALA A 299 0.79 -19.76 -4.79
C ALA A 299 1.29 -18.34 -4.61
N MET A 300 1.27 -17.57 -5.69
CA MET A 300 1.54 -16.12 -5.68
C MET A 300 0.54 -15.38 -6.54
N LEU A 301 0.20 -14.17 -6.12
CA LEU A 301 -0.52 -13.19 -6.92
C LEU A 301 0.49 -12.18 -7.47
N VAL A 302 0.41 -11.91 -8.77
CA VAL A 302 1.38 -11.10 -9.51
C VAL A 302 0.67 -9.99 -10.27
N ASP A 303 1.19 -8.78 -10.17
CA ASP A 303 0.86 -7.65 -11.02
C ASP A 303 1.81 -7.61 -12.21
N ILE A 304 1.29 -7.64 -13.43
CA ILE A 304 2.05 -7.69 -14.68
C ILE A 304 1.70 -6.45 -15.51
N ALA A 305 2.72 -5.68 -15.88
CA ALA A 305 2.58 -4.53 -16.75
C ALA A 305 2.02 -4.91 -18.14
N PRO A 306 1.35 -3.99 -18.86
CA PRO A 306 1.00 -4.19 -20.26
C PRO A 306 2.24 -4.55 -21.11
N GLU A 307 2.05 -5.39 -22.14
CA GLU A 307 3.14 -5.91 -22.95
C GLU A 307 4.08 -4.80 -23.47
N GLY A 308 5.38 -4.96 -23.23
CA GLY A 308 6.41 -4.03 -23.67
C GLY A 308 6.54 -2.77 -22.80
N THR A 309 5.84 -2.69 -21.67
CA THR A 309 5.93 -1.60 -20.71
C THR A 309 6.54 -2.06 -19.37
N THR A 310 6.87 -1.08 -18.52
CA THR A 310 7.33 -1.29 -17.14
C THR A 310 6.65 -0.29 -16.22
N PHE A 311 6.68 -0.57 -14.92
CA PHE A 311 6.19 0.33 -13.88
C PHE A 311 7.16 0.36 -12.68
N PRO A 312 7.21 1.45 -11.91
CA PRO A 312 8.05 1.55 -10.73
C PRO A 312 7.51 0.66 -9.60
N ALA A 313 8.30 -0.29 -9.14
CA ALA A 313 8.00 -1.11 -7.97
C ALA A 313 8.93 -0.77 -6.82
N CYS A 314 8.40 -0.75 -5.60
CA CYS A 314 9.16 -0.49 -4.39
C CYS A 314 10.26 -1.53 -4.20
N ASN A 315 11.47 -1.06 -3.93
CA ASN A 315 12.62 -1.90 -3.68
C ASN A 315 12.64 -2.31 -2.20
N THR A 316 12.64 -3.62 -1.94
CA THR A 316 12.65 -4.19 -0.59
C THR A 316 14.01 -4.07 0.12
N SER A 317 15.03 -3.56 -0.54
CA SER A 317 16.37 -3.38 0.04
C SER A 317 16.57 -2.05 0.77
N GLY A 318 15.51 -1.27 0.96
CA GLY A 318 15.47 -0.16 1.92
C GLY A 318 16.40 1.01 1.62
N ALA A 319 16.60 1.37 0.36
CA ALA A 319 17.32 2.59 0.05
C ALA A 319 16.35 3.76 -0.01
N TYR A 320 16.37 4.58 1.01
CA TYR A 320 15.58 5.81 1.10
C TYR A 320 16.37 7.01 0.56
N VAL A 321 15.68 7.92 -0.11
CA VAL A 321 16.25 9.17 -0.60
C VAL A 321 15.80 10.31 0.31
N PRO A 322 16.69 10.97 1.06
CA PRO A 322 16.32 12.11 1.90
C PRO A 322 15.80 13.30 1.09
N LYS A 323 14.86 14.06 1.65
CA LYS A 323 14.25 15.27 1.04
C LYS A 323 15.31 16.28 0.55
N SER A 324 16.34 16.51 1.34
CA SER A 324 17.46 17.38 0.97
C SER A 324 18.19 16.93 -0.29
N THR A 325 18.23 15.63 -0.56
CA THR A 325 18.87 15.05 -1.74
C THR A 325 18.02 15.21 -3.00
N LEU A 326 16.69 15.19 -2.87
CA LEU A 326 15.76 15.43 -3.98
C LEU A 326 15.80 16.89 -4.44
N ALA A 327 15.95 17.84 -3.50
CA ALA A 327 15.94 19.29 -3.79
C ALA A 327 17.30 19.82 -4.28
N GLU A 328 18.42 19.26 -3.84
CA GLU A 328 19.76 19.86 -4.01
C GLU A 328 20.83 18.90 -4.60
N GLY A 329 20.48 17.64 -4.87
CA GLY A 329 21.43 16.65 -5.41
C GLY A 329 22.58 16.29 -4.48
N GLY A 330 22.44 16.53 -3.17
CA GLY A 330 23.46 16.30 -2.15
C GLY A 330 23.34 14.96 -1.42
N ALA A 331 24.45 14.37 -1.01
CA ALA A 331 24.44 13.17 -0.18
C ALA A 331 24.03 13.50 1.27
N TRP A 332 23.20 12.63 1.87
CA TRP A 332 22.85 12.72 3.28
C TRP A 332 24.09 12.74 4.17
N GLN A 333 24.25 13.78 4.95
CA GLN A 333 25.29 13.87 5.97
C GLN A 333 24.63 13.70 7.33
N GLY A 334 24.62 12.48 7.83
CA GLY A 334 23.94 12.11 9.06
C GLY A 334 24.33 12.99 10.24
N GLY A 335 23.34 13.39 11.03
CA GLY A 335 23.57 14.04 12.29
C GLY A 335 22.49 14.89 12.91
N GLY A 336 21.27 14.98 12.39
CA GLY A 336 20.20 15.71 13.05
C GLY A 336 18.82 15.26 12.63
N LEU A 337 17.84 15.42 13.51
CA LEU A 337 16.42 15.14 13.22
C LEU A 337 15.90 15.95 12.03
N GLU A 338 16.45 17.11 11.80
CA GLU A 338 16.16 18.00 10.68
C GLU A 338 16.51 17.45 9.29
N ASN A 339 17.34 16.41 9.21
CA ASN A 339 17.71 15.73 7.96
C ASN A 339 16.94 14.41 7.73
N LEU A 340 16.04 14.04 8.64
CA LEU A 340 15.22 12.84 8.56
C LEU A 340 13.89 13.09 7.83
N ASP A 341 13.67 14.31 7.37
CA ASP A 341 12.34 14.82 7.08
C ASP A 341 11.68 14.28 5.82
N LEU A 342 12.34 13.50 5.00
CA LEU A 342 11.64 12.89 3.88
C LEU A 342 12.35 11.67 3.35
N VAL A 343 11.60 10.63 3.26
CA VAL A 343 12.07 9.36 2.80
C VAL A 343 11.20 8.89 1.65
N LYS A 344 11.70 9.08 0.44
CA LYS A 344 11.17 8.42 -0.73
C LYS A 344 11.77 7.03 -0.80
N LEU A 345 10.94 5.98 -0.87
CA LEU A 345 11.41 4.64 -1.20
C LEU A 345 11.96 4.62 -2.62
N ASN A 346 13.15 4.02 -2.80
CA ASN A 346 13.65 3.72 -4.12
C ASN A 346 12.74 2.71 -4.81
N THR A 347 12.40 3.04 -6.03
CA THR A 347 11.69 2.15 -6.94
C THR A 347 12.65 1.64 -8.03
N THR A 348 12.31 0.50 -8.60
CA THR A 348 12.97 -0.06 -9.78
C THR A 348 11.90 -0.35 -10.81
N ASP A 349 12.13 0.04 -12.05
CA ASP A 349 11.22 -0.26 -13.15
C ASP A 349 11.23 -1.77 -13.44
N VAL A 350 10.04 -2.37 -13.36
CA VAL A 350 9.84 -3.81 -13.54
C VAL A 350 8.70 -4.08 -14.52
N SER A 351 8.71 -5.25 -15.15
CA SER A 351 7.61 -5.72 -15.98
C SER A 351 6.56 -6.49 -15.16
N TYR A 352 6.89 -6.93 -13.96
CA TYR A 352 5.98 -7.57 -13.02
C TYR A 352 6.37 -7.32 -11.57
N LYS A 353 5.41 -7.40 -10.65
CA LYS A 353 5.63 -7.39 -9.20
C LYS A 353 4.84 -8.52 -8.55
N ILE A 354 5.51 -9.36 -7.77
CA ILE A 354 4.81 -10.31 -6.88
C ILE A 354 4.19 -9.50 -5.74
N ILE A 355 2.86 -9.46 -5.72
CA ILE A 355 2.08 -8.74 -4.71
C ILE A 355 2.17 -9.49 -3.38
N THR A 356 1.87 -10.79 -3.43
CA THR A 356 1.85 -11.63 -2.24
C THR A 356 2.04 -13.11 -2.58
N ARG A 357 2.40 -13.90 -1.57
CA ARG A 357 2.66 -15.34 -1.68
C ARG A 357 2.07 -16.10 -0.49
N GLY A 358 1.83 -17.40 -0.68
CA GLY A 358 1.39 -18.30 0.38
C GLY A 358 1.89 -19.72 0.16
N TRP A 359 1.88 -20.50 1.22
CA TRP A 359 2.40 -21.87 1.26
C TRP A 359 1.49 -22.75 2.12
N MET A 360 1.29 -23.98 1.70
CA MET A 360 0.44 -24.96 2.37
C MET A 360 1.03 -26.35 2.25
N ASP A 361 0.77 -27.21 3.24
CA ASP A 361 1.00 -28.64 3.12
C ASP A 361 -0.19 -29.32 2.43
N LEU A 362 0.07 -30.08 1.37
CA LEU A 362 -0.94 -30.91 0.74
C LEU A 362 -1.50 -32.00 1.69
N CYS A 363 -0.73 -32.36 2.72
CA CYS A 363 -1.20 -33.26 3.78
C CYS A 363 -2.16 -32.57 4.77
N ASN A 364 -2.40 -31.27 4.66
CA ASN A 364 -3.31 -30.50 5.54
C ASN A 364 -4.44 -29.81 4.75
N PRO A 365 -5.30 -30.56 4.03
CA PRO A 365 -6.35 -29.97 3.19
C PRO A 365 -7.35 -29.10 3.99
N ASP A 366 -7.55 -29.38 5.27
CA ASP A 366 -8.46 -28.64 6.15
C ASP A 366 -7.80 -27.43 6.84
N ALA A 367 -6.51 -27.15 6.57
CA ALA A 367 -5.82 -26.01 7.17
C ALA A 367 -6.39 -24.68 6.65
N GLY A 368 -6.91 -23.89 7.57
CA GLY A 368 -7.51 -22.57 7.32
C GLY A 368 -6.53 -21.41 7.51
N TYR A 369 -7.09 -20.21 7.68
CA TYR A 369 -6.32 -19.01 7.93
C TYR A 369 -5.72 -18.95 9.35
N ASP A 370 -6.45 -19.45 10.35
CA ASP A 370 -5.96 -19.55 11.71
C ASP A 370 -4.94 -20.68 11.87
N SER A 371 -3.92 -20.46 12.71
CA SER A 371 -2.82 -21.40 12.91
C SER A 371 -3.29 -22.77 13.45
N ALA A 372 -4.29 -22.75 14.32
CA ALA A 372 -4.77 -23.97 15.00
C ALA A 372 -5.46 -24.95 14.03
N SER A 373 -5.98 -24.48 12.91
CA SER A 373 -6.57 -25.33 11.87
C SER A 373 -5.57 -26.30 11.22
N ALA A 374 -4.27 -25.99 11.29
CA ALA A 374 -3.19 -26.82 10.75
C ALA A 374 -2.71 -27.91 11.73
N ALA A 375 -3.55 -28.37 12.66
CA ALA A 375 -3.16 -29.32 13.72
C ALA A 375 -3.18 -30.79 13.28
N ASN A 376 -3.83 -31.13 12.17
CA ASN A 376 -4.12 -32.53 11.83
C ASN A 376 -3.83 -32.87 10.37
N GLY A 377 -2.59 -33.16 10.05
CA GLY A 377 -2.22 -33.67 8.74
C GLY A 377 -2.79 -35.08 8.47
N ILE A 378 -3.07 -35.37 7.21
CA ILE A 378 -3.53 -36.67 6.72
C ILE A 378 -2.47 -37.35 5.85
N SER A 379 -2.53 -38.69 5.77
CA SER A 379 -1.77 -39.42 4.77
C SER A 379 -2.44 -39.30 3.40
N LEU A 380 -1.73 -38.76 2.40
CA LEU A 380 -2.26 -38.65 1.04
C LEU A 380 -2.37 -40.02 0.37
N VAL A 381 -3.43 -40.18 -0.43
CA VAL A 381 -3.61 -41.33 -1.32
C VAL A 381 -3.28 -40.89 -2.74
N GLU A 382 -2.36 -41.58 -3.40
CA GLU A 382 -1.92 -41.27 -4.75
C GLU A 382 -3.10 -41.20 -5.73
N GLY A 383 -3.19 -40.09 -6.48
CA GLY A 383 -4.25 -39.85 -7.44
C GLY A 383 -5.63 -39.51 -6.87
N GLN A 384 -5.79 -39.53 -5.55
CA GLN A 384 -7.02 -39.08 -4.91
C GLN A 384 -7.03 -37.55 -4.87
N SER A 385 -8.16 -36.94 -5.28
CA SER A 385 -8.36 -35.48 -5.22
C SER A 385 -8.80 -35.06 -3.83
N TYR A 386 -8.27 -33.92 -3.38
CA TYR A 386 -8.65 -33.21 -2.16
C TYR A 386 -8.91 -31.74 -2.51
N ASP A 387 -9.77 -31.09 -1.72
CA ASP A 387 -10.05 -29.67 -1.84
C ASP A 387 -9.15 -28.89 -0.89
N TYR A 388 -8.61 -27.77 -1.38
CA TYR A 388 -7.66 -26.93 -0.66
C TYR A 388 -8.11 -25.48 -0.65
N THR A 389 -7.80 -24.76 0.42
CA THR A 389 -7.85 -23.31 0.49
C THR A 389 -6.49 -22.80 0.95
N LEU A 390 -5.68 -22.31 0.02
CA LEU A 390 -4.38 -21.73 0.31
C LEU A 390 -4.51 -20.22 0.50
N TYR A 391 -4.10 -19.72 1.66
CA TYR A 391 -4.13 -18.29 1.96
C TYR A 391 -2.79 -17.63 1.67
N LEU A 392 -2.81 -16.58 0.84
CA LEU A 392 -1.65 -15.73 0.61
C LEU A 392 -1.48 -14.75 1.78
N GLN A 393 -0.25 -14.28 2.01
CA GLN A 393 0.02 -13.28 3.04
C GLN A 393 -0.82 -12.02 2.78
N PRO A 394 -1.49 -11.45 3.80
CA PRO A 394 -2.29 -10.24 3.60
C PRO A 394 -1.44 -9.08 3.10
N ASN A 395 -1.99 -8.28 2.19
CA ASN A 395 -1.31 -7.12 1.63
C ASN A 395 -2.30 -5.97 1.42
N LEU A 396 -1.77 -4.77 1.24
CA LEU A 396 -2.47 -3.62 0.70
C LEU A 396 -1.69 -3.15 -0.52
N TYR A 397 -2.29 -3.29 -1.70
CA TYR A 397 -1.61 -3.07 -2.96
C TYR A 397 -2.56 -2.49 -4.02
N GLU A 398 -2.15 -1.41 -4.63
CA GLU A 398 -2.86 -0.75 -5.71
C GLU A 398 -2.39 -1.31 -7.05
N VAL A 399 -3.30 -1.93 -7.81
CA VAL A 399 -3.07 -2.44 -9.16
C VAL A 399 -3.55 -1.38 -10.14
N PRO A 400 -2.68 -0.80 -10.98
CA PRO A 400 -3.09 0.19 -11.96
C PRO A 400 -4.01 -0.37 -13.05
N ALA A 401 -4.87 0.47 -13.62
CA ALA A 401 -5.72 0.11 -14.73
C ALA A 401 -4.91 -0.40 -15.94
N GLY A 402 -5.42 -1.43 -16.61
CA GLY A 402 -4.80 -2.02 -17.79
C GLY A 402 -3.71 -3.04 -17.50
N HIS A 403 -3.33 -3.24 -16.24
CA HIS A 403 -2.44 -4.33 -15.85
C HIS A 403 -3.13 -5.69 -15.88
N THR A 404 -2.36 -6.75 -15.87
CA THR A 404 -2.84 -8.13 -15.76
C THR A 404 -2.56 -8.66 -14.36
N LEU A 405 -3.60 -9.12 -13.65
CA LEU A 405 -3.42 -9.93 -12.44
C LEU A 405 -3.21 -11.38 -12.82
N ALA A 406 -2.14 -12.00 -12.31
CA ALA A 406 -1.85 -13.41 -12.50
C ALA A 406 -1.78 -14.16 -11.17
N LEU A 407 -2.56 -15.23 -11.06
CA LEU A 407 -2.40 -16.24 -10.02
C LEU A 407 -1.47 -17.33 -10.57
N VAL A 408 -0.39 -17.63 -9.83
CA VAL A 408 0.53 -18.71 -10.18
C VAL A 408 0.55 -19.74 -9.06
N ILE A 409 0.19 -21.00 -9.38
CA ILE A 409 0.29 -22.14 -8.46
C ILE A 409 1.53 -22.94 -8.85
N TYR A 410 2.39 -23.27 -7.88
CA TYR A 410 3.63 -24.01 -8.08
C TYR A 410 3.92 -24.92 -6.89
N ALA A 411 4.86 -25.87 -7.03
CA ALA A 411 5.08 -26.87 -5.99
C ALA A 411 5.70 -26.25 -4.73
N TYR A 412 6.97 -25.85 -4.78
CA TYR A 412 7.64 -25.26 -3.63
C TYR A 412 8.42 -23.99 -4.02
N GLU A 413 8.66 -23.11 -3.07
CA GLU A 413 9.42 -21.89 -3.30
C GLU A 413 10.93 -22.13 -3.13
N PRO A 414 11.74 -21.98 -4.21
CA PRO A 414 13.18 -22.10 -4.12
C PRO A 414 13.78 -21.09 -3.14
N GLY A 415 14.41 -21.58 -2.07
CA GLY A 415 15.05 -20.77 -1.05
C GLY A 415 14.27 -20.65 0.27
N MET A 416 13.00 -21.02 0.28
CA MET A 416 12.22 -21.21 1.51
C MET A 416 12.31 -22.64 2.00
N ALA A 417 12.32 -23.63 1.10
CA ALA A 417 12.47 -25.03 1.43
C ALA A 417 13.55 -25.68 0.55
N SER A 418 14.34 -26.57 1.12
CA SER A 418 15.18 -27.49 0.38
C SER A 418 14.45 -28.83 0.35
N TYR A 419 13.72 -29.08 -0.74
CA TYR A 419 13.02 -30.35 -0.90
C TYR A 419 13.82 -31.26 -1.82
N ASP A 420 14.27 -32.38 -1.27
CA ASP A 420 14.87 -33.49 -2.01
C ASP A 420 13.79 -34.51 -2.44
N GLN A 421 12.53 -34.08 -2.53
CA GLN A 421 11.40 -34.98 -2.80
C GLN A 421 10.73 -34.60 -4.13
N ASN A 422 10.62 -35.56 -5.04
CA ASN A 422 9.90 -35.40 -6.30
C ASN A 422 8.45 -35.87 -6.16
N TYR A 423 7.52 -35.00 -6.59
CA TYR A 423 6.08 -35.26 -6.69
C TYR A 423 5.48 -34.41 -7.79
N THR A 424 4.26 -34.73 -8.17
CA THR A 424 3.50 -33.94 -9.16
C THR A 424 2.12 -33.65 -8.60
N ILE A 425 1.73 -32.37 -8.61
CA ILE A 425 0.40 -31.90 -8.26
C ILE A 425 -0.44 -31.84 -9.53
N GLN A 426 -1.60 -32.49 -9.54
CA GLN A 426 -2.57 -32.43 -10.62
C GLN A 426 -3.72 -31.54 -10.18
N VAL A 427 -3.72 -30.28 -10.62
CA VAL A 427 -4.74 -29.27 -10.27
C VAL A 427 -5.89 -29.35 -11.26
N ASP A 428 -7.12 -29.51 -10.79
CA ASP A 428 -8.33 -29.35 -11.61
C ASP A 428 -8.53 -27.85 -11.91
N ASN A 429 -8.28 -27.44 -13.16
CA ASN A 429 -8.35 -26.05 -13.57
C ASN A 429 -9.73 -25.42 -13.36
N ALA A 430 -10.80 -26.20 -13.52
CA ALA A 430 -12.17 -25.70 -13.35
C ALA A 430 -12.48 -25.36 -11.86
N SER A 431 -11.75 -25.98 -10.92
CA SER A 431 -11.92 -25.74 -9.48
C SER A 431 -11.19 -24.49 -8.98
N VAL A 432 -10.21 -23.97 -9.75
CA VAL A 432 -9.37 -22.85 -9.31
C VAL A 432 -10.17 -21.57 -9.21
N ALA A 433 -10.19 -20.98 -8.01
CA ALA A 433 -10.85 -19.71 -7.74
C ALA A 433 -10.10 -18.94 -6.64
N ALA A 434 -9.38 -17.88 -7.03
CA ALA A 434 -8.78 -16.95 -6.06
C ALA A 434 -9.81 -15.88 -5.70
N GLN A 435 -10.19 -15.83 -4.42
CA GLN A 435 -10.99 -14.76 -3.84
C GLN A 435 -10.05 -13.64 -3.42
N ILE A 436 -10.02 -12.56 -4.18
CA ILE A 436 -9.13 -11.42 -3.98
C ILE A 436 -9.92 -10.33 -3.27
N PRO A 437 -9.61 -10.01 -2.00
CA PRO A 437 -10.30 -8.96 -1.27
C PRO A 437 -9.94 -7.60 -1.87
N VAL A 438 -10.96 -6.80 -2.17
CA VAL A 438 -10.78 -5.47 -2.76
C VAL A 438 -11.46 -4.41 -1.91
N SER A 439 -10.81 -3.27 -1.83
CA SER A 439 -11.28 -2.09 -1.13
C SER A 439 -11.83 -1.06 -2.11
N ASP A 440 -12.80 -0.29 -1.65
CA ASP A 440 -13.17 0.96 -2.27
C ASP A 440 -12.00 1.95 -2.23
N ALA A 441 -12.19 3.12 -2.85
CA ALA A 441 -11.20 4.19 -2.78
C ALA A 441 -10.84 4.52 -1.30
N PRO A 442 -9.62 4.98 -1.03
CA PRO A 442 -9.23 5.36 0.33
C PRO A 442 -10.13 6.48 0.85
N THR A 443 -10.35 6.50 2.18
CA THR A 443 -11.12 7.55 2.85
C THR A 443 -10.47 8.91 2.64
N SER A 444 -9.13 8.97 2.66
CA SER A 444 -8.35 10.14 2.25
C SER A 444 -6.95 9.73 1.82
N THR A 445 -6.28 10.62 1.06
CA THR A 445 -4.87 10.47 0.68
C THR A 445 -4.06 11.62 1.23
N ILE A 446 -3.06 11.32 2.05
CA ILE A 446 -2.13 12.29 2.62
C ILE A 446 -0.94 12.39 1.68
N ARG A 447 -0.69 13.59 1.12
CA ARG A 447 0.37 13.83 0.14
C ARG A 447 1.48 14.68 0.73
N THR A 448 2.71 14.33 0.38
CA THR A 448 3.90 15.09 0.75
C THR A 448 4.55 15.65 -0.49
N TYR A 449 4.84 16.96 -0.51
CA TYR A 449 5.51 17.63 -1.62
C TYR A 449 6.86 18.18 -1.15
N SER A 450 7.93 17.79 -1.83
CA SER A 450 9.30 18.22 -1.48
C SER A 450 9.56 19.71 -1.77
N ASP A 451 8.75 20.33 -2.63
CA ASP A 451 8.84 21.71 -3.07
C ASP A 451 7.77 22.62 -2.44
N VAL A 452 7.13 22.16 -1.36
CA VAL A 452 6.15 22.92 -0.56
C VAL A 452 6.55 22.80 0.90
N ALA A 453 6.91 23.92 1.52
CA ALA A 453 7.24 23.98 2.94
C ALA A 453 6.08 24.61 3.74
N SER A 454 5.91 24.19 5.02
CA SER A 454 4.87 24.75 5.90
C SER A 454 4.98 26.27 6.12
N THR A 455 6.15 26.84 5.86
CA THR A 455 6.39 28.28 5.91
C THR A 455 6.01 29.02 4.63
N ASP A 456 5.66 28.31 3.56
CA ASP A 456 5.27 28.93 2.30
C ASP A 456 3.87 29.55 2.40
N TRP A 457 3.69 30.74 1.83
CA TRP A 457 2.41 31.45 1.87
C TRP A 457 1.26 30.71 1.16
N PHE A 458 1.57 29.77 0.29
CA PHE A 458 0.60 28.93 -0.45
C PHE A 458 0.37 27.57 0.21
N TYR A 459 1.07 27.26 1.29
CA TYR A 459 1.04 25.93 1.94
C TYR A 459 -0.37 25.47 2.26
N ASP A 460 -1.15 26.27 3.01
CA ASP A 460 -2.53 25.92 3.41
C ASP A 460 -3.41 25.68 2.17
N GLY A 461 -3.23 26.51 1.13
CA GLY A 461 -3.96 26.35 -0.13
C GLY A 461 -3.59 25.05 -0.85
N VAL A 462 -2.30 24.70 -0.92
CA VAL A 462 -1.84 23.46 -1.55
C VAL A 462 -2.37 22.26 -0.79
N LYS A 463 -2.22 22.25 0.53
CA LYS A 463 -2.74 21.17 1.37
C LYS A 463 -4.25 20.99 1.19
N TYR A 464 -5.00 22.10 1.26
CA TYR A 464 -6.47 22.09 1.14
C TYR A 464 -6.97 21.47 -0.16
N VAL A 465 -6.36 21.85 -1.31
CA VAL A 465 -6.79 21.35 -2.63
C VAL A 465 -6.26 19.96 -2.93
N SER A 466 -5.13 19.57 -2.33
CA SER A 466 -4.56 18.22 -2.49
C SER A 466 -5.33 17.18 -1.69
N ASP A 467 -5.68 17.48 -0.43
CA ASP A 467 -6.48 16.59 0.43
C ASP A 467 -7.88 16.31 -0.16
N ARG A 468 -8.35 17.18 -1.06
CA ARG A 468 -9.64 17.06 -1.77
C ARG A 468 -9.52 16.61 -3.22
N GLU A 469 -8.33 16.26 -3.65
CA GLU A 469 -8.03 15.81 -5.02
C GLU A 469 -8.38 16.80 -6.15
N ILE A 470 -8.64 18.04 -5.79
CA ILE A 470 -8.92 19.11 -6.75
C ILE A 470 -7.65 19.43 -7.57
N MET A 471 -6.51 19.52 -6.87
CA MET A 471 -5.17 19.64 -7.47
C MET A 471 -4.25 18.59 -6.89
N THR A 472 -3.59 17.84 -7.75
CA THR A 472 -2.54 16.90 -7.37
C THR A 472 -1.17 17.38 -7.82
N GLY A 473 -0.10 16.67 -7.47
CA GLY A 473 1.26 16.93 -7.92
C GLY A 473 1.39 16.93 -9.45
N MET A 474 2.51 17.48 -9.94
CA MET A 474 2.91 17.40 -11.35
C MET A 474 3.81 16.19 -11.60
N ASP A 475 4.42 15.67 -10.55
CA ASP A 475 5.26 14.49 -10.52
C ASP A 475 5.26 13.95 -9.10
N GLU A 476 5.85 12.77 -8.89
CA GLU A 476 5.94 12.14 -7.57
C GLU A 476 6.63 13.07 -6.55
N GLY A 477 5.90 13.44 -5.50
CA GLY A 477 6.37 14.36 -4.46
C GLY A 477 6.69 15.79 -4.92
N ILE A 478 6.20 16.22 -6.09
CA ILE A 478 6.41 17.57 -6.63
C ILE A 478 5.07 18.22 -6.96
N PHE A 479 4.73 19.30 -6.27
CA PHE A 479 3.55 20.10 -6.56
C PHE A 479 3.79 21.10 -7.68
N ALA A 480 5.00 21.59 -7.83
CA ALA A 480 5.44 22.65 -8.76
C ALA A 480 4.70 23.99 -8.55
N PRO A 481 4.71 24.57 -7.32
CA PRO A 481 3.88 25.74 -6.97
C PRO A 481 4.19 27.00 -7.79
N GLN A 482 5.41 27.11 -8.32
CA GLN A 482 5.83 28.25 -9.15
C GLN A 482 5.56 28.05 -10.65
N SER A 483 5.13 26.85 -11.07
CA SER A 483 4.79 26.56 -12.47
C SER A 483 3.46 27.22 -12.85
N ASN A 484 3.36 27.66 -14.09
CA ASN A 484 2.12 28.25 -14.61
C ASN A 484 1.02 27.18 -14.70
N THR A 485 -0.20 27.54 -14.34
CA THR A 485 -1.38 26.71 -14.58
C THR A 485 -1.87 26.91 -16.00
N THR A 486 -2.10 25.81 -16.73
CA THR A 486 -2.69 25.89 -18.08
C THR A 486 -4.22 26.03 -18.02
N ARG A 487 -4.82 26.45 -19.13
CA ARG A 487 -6.28 26.54 -19.24
C ARG A 487 -6.95 25.19 -19.06
N ALA A 488 -6.38 24.13 -19.63
CA ALA A 488 -6.86 22.77 -19.47
C ALA A 488 -6.81 22.31 -18.01
N GLN A 489 -5.71 22.58 -17.31
CA GLN A 489 -5.58 22.24 -15.88
C GLN A 489 -6.65 22.95 -15.03
N LEU A 490 -6.84 24.27 -15.22
CA LEU A 490 -7.85 24.99 -14.45
C LEU A 490 -9.27 24.41 -14.64
N VAL A 491 -9.64 24.14 -15.88
CA VAL A 491 -10.97 23.58 -16.19
C VAL A 491 -11.14 22.18 -15.60
N THR A 492 -10.08 21.36 -15.63
CA THR A 492 -10.10 20.02 -15.01
C THR A 492 -10.24 20.10 -13.49
N MET A 493 -9.62 21.09 -12.84
CA MET A 493 -9.81 21.33 -11.40
C MET A 493 -11.26 21.67 -11.07
N LEU A 494 -11.92 22.51 -11.86
CA LEU A 494 -13.33 22.84 -11.66
C LEU A 494 -14.27 21.65 -11.95
N TYR A 495 -13.93 20.84 -12.95
CA TYR A 495 -14.65 19.60 -13.25
C TYR A 495 -14.59 18.59 -12.09
N ARG A 496 -13.40 18.43 -11.48
CA ARG A 496 -13.25 17.61 -10.28
C ARG A 496 -14.02 18.17 -9.08
N LEU A 497 -14.01 19.49 -8.94
CA LEU A 497 -14.70 20.18 -7.86
C LEU A 497 -16.23 20.02 -7.93
N ASP A 498 -16.80 20.03 -9.14
CA ASP A 498 -18.23 19.88 -9.38
C ASP A 498 -18.71 18.43 -9.16
N GLY A 499 -17.79 17.45 -9.04
CA GLY A 499 -18.08 16.03 -9.09
C GLY A 499 -18.33 15.59 -10.53
N PRO A 500 -17.38 14.89 -11.19
CA PRO A 500 -17.47 14.59 -12.62
C PRO A 500 -18.82 13.98 -13.00
N PRO A 501 -19.66 14.66 -13.81
CA PRO A 501 -20.92 14.07 -14.23
C PRO A 501 -20.66 12.95 -15.25
N ASP A 502 -21.53 11.95 -15.28
CA ASP A 502 -21.56 10.96 -16.33
C ASP A 502 -21.75 11.63 -17.68
N LEU A 503 -20.70 11.64 -18.51
CA LEU A 503 -20.80 12.13 -19.87
C LEU A 503 -21.15 10.96 -20.82
N PRO A 504 -21.94 11.21 -21.90
CA PRO A 504 -22.21 10.18 -22.89
C PRO A 504 -20.91 9.65 -23.51
N GLU A 505 -20.76 8.34 -23.66
CA GLU A 505 -19.58 7.72 -24.28
C GLU A 505 -19.40 8.10 -25.75
N GLU A 506 -20.50 8.40 -26.46
CA GLU A 506 -20.51 8.76 -27.88
C GLU A 506 -21.38 9.98 -28.16
N GLY A 507 -21.05 10.72 -29.24
CA GLY A 507 -21.89 11.81 -29.75
C GLY A 507 -21.62 13.16 -29.12
N LEU A 508 -20.55 13.33 -28.35
CA LEU A 508 -20.14 14.63 -27.82
C LEU A 508 -19.67 15.56 -28.96
N ASP A 509 -20.31 16.70 -29.10
CA ASP A 509 -19.90 17.73 -30.06
C ASP A 509 -18.80 18.60 -29.43
N TYR A 510 -17.55 18.37 -29.84
CA TYR A 510 -16.41 19.17 -29.40
C TYR A 510 -16.21 20.36 -30.35
N PRO A 511 -16.61 21.56 -29.94
CA PRO A 511 -16.57 22.74 -30.83
C PRO A 511 -15.14 23.27 -31.05
N PHE A 512 -14.17 22.78 -30.29
CA PHE A 512 -12.78 23.22 -30.36
C PHE A 512 -11.92 22.23 -31.12
N SER A 513 -11.36 22.68 -32.25
CA SER A 513 -10.54 21.86 -33.13
C SER A 513 -9.16 21.49 -32.57
N ASP A 514 -8.75 22.15 -31.49
CA ASP A 514 -7.49 21.95 -30.77
C ASP A 514 -7.67 21.18 -29.44
N VAL A 515 -8.82 20.52 -29.25
CA VAL A 515 -9.10 19.67 -28.09
C VAL A 515 -9.35 18.25 -28.58
N ASP A 516 -8.50 17.33 -28.18
CA ASP A 516 -8.71 15.90 -28.39
C ASP A 516 -9.67 15.37 -27.32
N ALA A 517 -10.76 14.75 -27.74
CA ALA A 517 -11.77 14.18 -26.84
C ALA A 517 -11.19 13.10 -25.92
N SER A 518 -10.18 12.36 -26.39
CA SER A 518 -9.50 11.29 -25.63
C SER A 518 -8.42 11.80 -24.69
N SER A 519 -8.10 13.11 -24.74
CA SER A 519 -7.12 13.69 -23.81
C SER A 519 -7.65 13.71 -22.38
N TRP A 520 -6.75 13.70 -21.39
CA TRP A 520 -7.09 13.75 -19.96
C TRP A 520 -7.96 14.96 -19.56
N TYR A 521 -7.96 16.03 -20.36
CA TYR A 521 -8.77 17.23 -20.15
C TYR A 521 -9.99 17.30 -21.08
N GLY A 522 -10.13 16.41 -22.06
CA GLY A 522 -11.22 16.44 -23.03
C GLY A 522 -12.60 16.50 -22.39
N PRO A 523 -12.96 15.58 -21.49
CA PRO A 523 -14.23 15.57 -20.76
C PRO A 523 -14.49 16.86 -20.01
N ALA A 524 -13.50 17.41 -19.31
CA ALA A 524 -13.61 18.64 -18.53
C ALA A 524 -13.85 19.88 -19.42
N VAL A 525 -13.17 19.97 -20.57
CA VAL A 525 -13.37 21.08 -21.52
C VAL A 525 -14.75 21.02 -22.16
N TYR A 526 -15.22 19.81 -22.51
CA TYR A 526 -16.59 19.61 -23.00
C TYR A 526 -17.63 20.08 -21.98
N TRP A 527 -17.54 19.57 -20.75
CA TRP A 527 -18.44 19.94 -19.66
C TRP A 527 -18.47 21.46 -19.42
N ALA A 528 -17.31 22.09 -19.32
CA ALA A 528 -17.20 23.51 -19.05
C ALA A 528 -17.74 24.36 -20.21
N ARG A 529 -17.60 23.89 -21.45
CA ARG A 529 -18.17 24.56 -22.63
C ARG A 529 -19.70 24.41 -22.67
N ALA A 530 -20.20 23.20 -22.43
CA ALA A 530 -21.63 22.91 -22.44
C ALA A 530 -22.41 23.74 -21.39
N ASN A 531 -21.78 24.01 -20.25
CA ASN A 531 -22.34 24.77 -19.14
C ASN A 531 -21.97 26.27 -19.16
N GLY A 532 -21.37 26.77 -20.24
CA GLY A 532 -21.04 28.19 -20.42
C GLY A 532 -19.90 28.73 -19.54
N ILE A 533 -19.18 27.87 -18.82
CA ILE A 533 -18.07 28.20 -17.94
C ILE A 533 -16.87 28.71 -18.76
N VAL A 534 -16.64 28.11 -19.93
CA VAL A 534 -15.62 28.57 -20.89
C VAL A 534 -16.19 28.87 -22.27
N THR A 535 -15.60 29.84 -22.97
CA THR A 535 -16.04 30.27 -24.30
C THR A 535 -14.99 30.07 -25.40
N GLY A 536 -13.84 29.48 -25.07
CA GLY A 536 -12.70 29.39 -25.98
C GLY A 536 -11.87 30.67 -26.03
N THR A 537 -10.75 30.64 -26.78
CA THR A 537 -9.94 31.80 -27.14
C THR A 537 -10.35 32.35 -28.51
N SER A 538 -11.08 31.55 -29.28
CA SER A 538 -11.86 31.90 -30.46
C SER A 538 -13.10 30.98 -30.51
N ASP A 539 -13.92 31.15 -31.56
CA ASP A 539 -15.11 30.31 -31.77
C ASP A 539 -14.75 28.80 -31.92
N THR A 540 -13.54 28.49 -32.37
CA THR A 540 -13.10 27.14 -32.72
C THR A 540 -11.84 26.64 -31.98
N THR A 541 -11.28 27.46 -31.07
CA THR A 541 -10.07 27.10 -30.34
C THR A 541 -10.19 27.35 -28.84
N PHE A 542 -9.67 26.42 -28.03
CA PHE A 542 -9.60 26.48 -26.57
C PHE A 542 -8.22 26.88 -26.05
N THR A 543 -7.16 26.52 -26.76
CA THR A 543 -5.74 26.65 -26.40
C THR A 543 -5.41 25.97 -25.04
N PRO A 544 -5.54 24.64 -24.93
CA PRO A 544 -5.48 23.91 -23.66
C PRO A 544 -4.18 24.11 -22.90
N ASP A 545 -3.04 24.14 -23.59
CA ASP A 545 -1.70 24.21 -22.99
C ASP A 545 -1.24 25.65 -22.69
N ARG A 546 -1.99 26.67 -23.11
CA ARG A 546 -1.63 28.05 -22.84
C ARG A 546 -1.82 28.36 -21.35
N PRO A 547 -0.84 29.01 -20.69
CA PRO A 547 -1.01 29.53 -19.33
C PRO A 547 -2.26 30.40 -19.20
N VAL A 548 -3.04 30.18 -18.15
CA VAL A 548 -4.19 31.01 -17.83
C VAL A 548 -3.72 32.31 -17.16
N THR A 549 -4.24 33.46 -17.58
CA THR A 549 -3.97 34.73 -16.90
C THR A 549 -4.87 34.91 -15.69
N ARG A 550 -4.46 35.75 -14.72
CA ARG A 550 -5.22 36.00 -13.49
C ARG A 550 -6.62 36.53 -13.79
N GLN A 551 -6.79 37.42 -14.78
CA GLN A 551 -8.12 37.90 -15.21
C GLN A 551 -8.96 36.82 -15.92
N GLU A 552 -8.33 35.92 -16.69
CA GLU A 552 -9.05 34.79 -17.30
C GLU A 552 -9.51 33.79 -16.23
N MET A 553 -8.65 33.50 -15.25
CA MET A 553 -9.00 32.66 -14.12
C MET A 553 -10.19 33.24 -13.35
N ALA A 554 -10.17 34.51 -13.01
CA ALA A 554 -11.29 35.18 -12.36
C ALA A 554 -12.58 35.10 -13.20
N ALA A 555 -12.50 35.28 -14.53
CA ALA A 555 -13.65 35.15 -15.41
C ALA A 555 -14.21 33.74 -15.50
N ILE A 556 -13.36 32.70 -15.49
CA ILE A 556 -13.76 31.30 -15.49
C ILE A 556 -14.40 30.94 -14.15
N LEU A 557 -13.79 31.32 -13.02
CA LEU A 557 -14.33 31.11 -11.68
C LEU A 557 -15.68 31.81 -11.45
N HIS A 558 -15.85 33.03 -11.92
CA HIS A 558 -17.11 33.76 -11.81
C HIS A 558 -18.24 33.05 -12.54
N ARG A 559 -18.00 32.59 -13.79
CA ARG A 559 -18.99 31.83 -14.55
C ARG A 559 -19.29 30.47 -13.93
N TYR A 560 -18.28 29.81 -13.36
CA TYR A 560 -18.50 28.59 -12.61
C TYR A 560 -19.38 28.83 -11.37
N ALA A 561 -19.10 29.91 -10.62
CA ALA A 561 -19.93 30.29 -9.47
C ALA A 561 -21.40 30.56 -9.86
N GLU A 562 -21.62 31.30 -10.99
CA GLU A 562 -22.97 31.49 -11.53
C GLU A 562 -23.64 30.17 -11.93
N PHE A 563 -22.91 29.28 -12.60
CA PHE A 563 -23.42 27.98 -13.02
C PHE A 563 -23.81 27.12 -11.80
N ALA A 564 -22.95 27.08 -10.77
CA ALA A 564 -23.20 26.32 -9.54
C ALA A 564 -24.25 26.97 -8.61
N GLY A 565 -24.72 28.18 -8.93
CA GLY A 565 -25.73 28.89 -8.15
C GLY A 565 -25.18 29.58 -6.90
N TYR A 566 -23.89 29.80 -6.82
CA TYR A 566 -23.26 30.51 -5.70
C TYR A 566 -23.44 32.04 -5.80
N ASP A 567 -23.30 32.73 -4.65
CA ASP A 567 -23.43 34.19 -4.60
C ASP A 567 -22.25 34.92 -5.29
N VAL A 568 -22.53 35.61 -6.36
CA VAL A 568 -21.57 36.46 -7.13
C VAL A 568 -21.81 37.94 -6.92
N SER A 569 -22.56 38.35 -5.89
CA SER A 569 -22.92 39.76 -5.64
C SER A 569 -21.77 40.61 -5.07
N ALA A 570 -20.72 39.97 -4.52
CA ALA A 570 -19.55 40.70 -4.02
C ALA A 570 -18.91 41.54 -5.12
N SER A 571 -18.44 42.74 -4.77
CA SER A 571 -17.74 43.60 -5.73
C SER A 571 -16.84 44.61 -5.01
N ALA A 572 -15.62 44.76 -5.48
CA ALA A 572 -14.68 45.75 -4.97
C ALA A 572 -14.42 46.87 -5.97
N ASP A 573 -14.13 48.08 -5.46
CA ASP A 573 -13.57 49.17 -6.26
C ASP A 573 -12.08 48.89 -6.51
N LEU A 574 -11.72 48.66 -7.77
CA LEU A 574 -10.34 48.36 -8.19
C LEU A 574 -9.53 49.63 -8.52
N SER A 575 -10.09 50.82 -8.39
CA SER A 575 -9.42 52.09 -8.77
C SER A 575 -8.14 52.39 -7.97
N GLY A 576 -7.98 51.73 -6.81
CA GLY A 576 -6.76 51.80 -6.00
C GLY A 576 -5.55 51.07 -6.56
N TYR A 577 -5.75 50.18 -7.55
CA TYR A 577 -4.65 49.46 -8.18
C TYR A 577 -4.16 50.17 -9.44
N THR A 578 -2.84 50.32 -9.54
CA THR A 578 -2.19 51.11 -10.62
C THR A 578 -2.36 50.47 -11.99
N ASP A 579 -2.61 49.18 -12.06
CA ASP A 579 -2.79 48.37 -13.26
C ASP A 579 -4.27 47.95 -13.50
N ALA A 580 -5.22 48.56 -12.81
CA ALA A 580 -6.65 48.30 -13.02
C ALA A 580 -7.10 48.58 -14.47
N GLY A 581 -6.44 49.55 -15.16
CA GLY A 581 -6.68 49.84 -16.56
C GLY A 581 -6.28 48.75 -17.54
N ASP A 582 -5.46 47.79 -17.14
CA ASP A 582 -5.01 46.66 -17.97
C ASP A 582 -6.02 45.50 -17.95
N ILE A 583 -7.07 45.57 -17.11
CA ILE A 583 -8.14 44.56 -17.05
C ILE A 583 -8.97 44.67 -18.34
N ALA A 584 -9.00 43.57 -19.09
CA ALA A 584 -9.81 43.47 -20.30
C ALA A 584 -11.32 43.61 -19.99
N GLY A 585 -12.09 44.23 -20.91
CA GLY A 585 -13.51 44.53 -20.70
C GLY A 585 -14.35 43.32 -20.29
N TYR A 586 -14.05 42.13 -20.83
CA TYR A 586 -14.75 40.90 -20.48
C TYR A 586 -14.51 40.42 -19.04
N ALA A 587 -13.43 40.85 -18.43
CA ALA A 587 -13.00 40.39 -17.10
C ALA A 587 -13.24 41.40 -15.97
N GLN A 588 -13.71 42.62 -16.28
CA GLN A 588 -13.87 43.68 -15.29
C GLN A 588 -14.80 43.29 -14.14
N THR A 589 -15.98 42.78 -14.45
CA THR A 589 -16.95 42.31 -13.44
C THR A 589 -16.38 41.18 -12.62
N ALA A 590 -15.77 40.19 -13.27
CA ALA A 590 -15.21 39.00 -12.59
C ALA A 590 -14.01 39.37 -11.70
N MET A 591 -13.15 40.31 -12.12
CA MET A 591 -12.04 40.77 -11.28
C MET A 591 -12.52 41.57 -10.07
N ALA A 592 -13.54 42.45 -10.26
CA ALA A 592 -14.16 43.19 -9.15
C ALA A 592 -14.83 42.24 -8.15
N TRP A 593 -15.55 41.21 -8.65
CA TRP A 593 -16.12 40.17 -7.82
C TRP A 593 -15.04 39.37 -7.08
N ALA A 594 -14.05 38.83 -7.78
CA ALA A 594 -13.02 38.01 -7.19
C ALA A 594 -12.18 38.75 -6.13
N ASN A 595 -11.97 40.05 -6.31
CA ASN A 595 -11.31 40.87 -5.30
C ASN A 595 -12.25 41.17 -4.12
N GLY A 596 -13.52 41.49 -4.38
CA GLY A 596 -14.54 41.73 -3.34
C GLY A 596 -14.83 40.52 -2.47
N ALA A 597 -14.81 39.32 -3.07
CA ALA A 597 -14.95 38.06 -2.35
C ALA A 597 -13.62 37.57 -1.68
N GLY A 598 -12.53 38.35 -1.80
CA GLY A 598 -11.25 38.01 -1.20
C GLY A 598 -10.47 36.86 -1.89
N LEU A 599 -10.92 36.46 -3.08
CA LEU A 599 -10.30 35.36 -3.84
C LEU A 599 -8.99 35.80 -4.50
N VAL A 600 -9.04 36.87 -5.28
CA VAL A 600 -7.90 37.46 -5.98
C VAL A 600 -7.47 38.74 -5.28
N THR A 601 -6.45 38.64 -4.47
CA THR A 601 -5.78 39.81 -3.88
C THR A 601 -4.69 40.33 -4.82
N GLY A 602 -4.16 41.51 -4.54
CA GLY A 602 -3.05 42.04 -5.31
C GLY A 602 -1.78 41.17 -5.28
N THR A 603 -0.96 41.24 -6.29
CA THR A 603 0.41 40.71 -6.27
C THR A 603 1.36 41.61 -5.47
N SER A 604 0.90 42.82 -5.21
CA SER A 604 1.46 43.79 -4.25
C SER A 604 0.31 44.64 -3.67
N ALA A 605 0.63 45.55 -2.78
CA ALA A 605 -0.36 46.48 -2.23
C ALA A 605 -1.05 47.36 -3.31
N THR A 606 -0.46 47.51 -4.48
CA THR A 606 -0.91 48.45 -5.53
C THR A 606 -1.07 47.81 -6.90
N THR A 607 -0.88 46.51 -7.07
CA THR A 607 -0.96 45.83 -8.38
C THR A 607 -1.77 44.53 -8.30
N LEU A 608 -2.63 44.31 -9.32
CA LEU A 608 -3.43 43.07 -9.48
C LEU A 608 -2.77 42.07 -10.43
N SER A 609 -1.91 42.54 -11.34
CA SER A 609 -1.31 41.78 -12.44
C SER A 609 -2.34 40.99 -13.27
N PRO A 610 -3.37 41.64 -13.85
CA PRO A 610 -4.48 40.96 -14.51
C PRO A 610 -4.04 40.12 -15.71
N THR A 611 -3.02 40.53 -16.45
CA THR A 611 -2.47 39.84 -17.61
C THR A 611 -1.34 38.86 -17.26
N GLY A 612 -0.88 38.84 -16.01
CA GLY A 612 0.12 37.92 -15.52
C GLY A 612 -0.45 36.47 -15.44
N SER A 613 0.39 35.48 -15.74
CA SER A 613 0.00 34.06 -15.61
C SER A 613 -0.25 33.69 -14.14
N ALA A 614 -1.26 32.89 -13.89
CA ALA A 614 -1.53 32.34 -12.58
C ALA A 614 -0.62 31.11 -12.35
N VAL A 615 0.21 31.14 -11.31
CA VAL A 615 1.03 29.98 -10.91
C VAL A 615 0.23 29.04 -10.01
N ARG A 616 0.61 27.76 -9.97
CA ARG A 616 -0.13 26.69 -9.29
C ARG A 616 -0.37 26.97 -7.80
N GLY A 617 0.62 27.51 -7.08
CA GLY A 617 0.44 27.91 -5.67
C GLY A 617 -0.60 29.04 -5.48
N GLN A 618 -0.71 29.99 -6.43
CA GLN A 618 -1.76 31.00 -6.43
C GLN A 618 -3.13 30.38 -6.68
N VAL A 619 -3.23 29.49 -7.68
CA VAL A 619 -4.49 28.81 -8.01
C VAL A 619 -4.98 27.98 -6.84
N ALA A 620 -4.10 27.22 -6.18
CA ALA A 620 -4.43 26.46 -4.98
C ALA A 620 -5.03 27.33 -3.86
N THR A 621 -4.37 28.45 -3.55
CA THR A 621 -4.84 29.41 -2.53
C THR A 621 -6.18 30.05 -2.93
N ILE A 622 -6.38 30.35 -4.20
CA ILE A 622 -7.63 30.93 -4.69
C ILE A 622 -8.77 29.93 -4.64
N LEU A 623 -8.54 28.67 -5.01
CA LEU A 623 -9.53 27.61 -4.92
C LEU A 623 -9.91 27.29 -3.47
N MET A 624 -8.96 27.26 -2.55
CA MET A 624 -9.24 27.13 -1.11
C MET A 624 -10.18 28.25 -0.65
N ARG A 625 -9.82 29.52 -0.92
CA ARG A 625 -10.66 30.68 -0.55
C ARG A 625 -12.04 30.64 -1.21
N PHE A 626 -12.11 30.18 -2.46
CA PHE A 626 -13.37 30.02 -3.16
C PHE A 626 -14.29 29.06 -2.42
N LEU A 627 -13.77 27.91 -1.99
CA LEU A 627 -14.52 26.91 -1.27
C LEU A 627 -14.92 27.35 0.15
N GLU A 628 -14.10 28.17 0.80
CA GLU A 628 -14.36 28.66 2.15
C GLU A 628 -15.30 29.88 2.20
N HIS A 629 -15.31 30.72 1.15
CA HIS A 629 -15.99 32.02 1.19
C HIS A 629 -17.17 32.14 0.23
N VAL A 630 -17.19 31.35 -0.85
CA VAL A 630 -18.21 31.46 -1.92
C VAL A 630 -19.06 30.22 -2.03
N ALA A 631 -18.45 29.04 -2.00
CA ALA A 631 -19.15 27.76 -2.15
C ALA A 631 -19.69 27.20 -0.79
N VAL A 632 -20.17 28.08 0.08
CA VAL A 632 -20.64 27.75 1.45
C VAL A 632 -22.14 27.55 1.45
#